data_d4dba0222de16f811ccc5e9617b9e7d3
#
_entry.id   d4dba0222de16f811ccc5e9617b9e7d3
#
_cell.length_a   1.000
_cell.length_b   1.000
_cell.length_c   1.000
_cell.angle_alpha   90.00
_cell.angle_beta   90.00
_cell.angle_gamma   90.00
#
_symmetry.space_group_name_H-M   'P 1'
#
loop_
_entity.id
_entity.type
_entity.pdbx_description
1 polymer ?
#
loop_
_entity_poly.entity_id
_entity_poly.type
_entity_poly.pdbx_seq_one_letter_code
_entity_poly.pdbx_strand_id
1 'polypeptide(L)'
;MATWIKIVALAVASWMVTGCAGFELGKAERMTANGSTFDKGLYDGYMTLSKNEFSEGDYKDSDFFARSAMAASDGTASGPQEITARNLPAGRVDDLTGARTRLVAALDSQAAQDLPDQAANAQVMFDCWMQEQEENIQPKDIAACRGAFDAALNELDARNLALAEAEKAKMAKAAPAAAPVMAKKEMRFVVYFDTDKADIGEAASAVLAEAEAAAKKLGASSVLVLGNTDTVGKGDYNMTLSNRRADAVAKQLITQGIAGAAIKLEARGMSDLAVPTGPQVNEPKNRRVEIVVKP
;
A
#
# COMPACT_ATOMS: atom_id res chain seq x y z
N MET A 1 -13.81 -91.72 0.72
CA MET A 1 -13.59 -90.65 1.74
C MET A 1 -13.30 -89.37 0.99
N ALA A 2 -14.30 -88.52 0.85
CA ALA A 2 -14.14 -87.26 0.11
C ALA A 2 -14.09 -86.11 1.15
N THR A 3 -12.96 -85.43 1.23
CA THR A 3 -12.73 -84.32 2.12
C THR A 3 -13.15 -83.00 1.42
N TRP A 4 -14.20 -82.39 1.95
CA TRP A 4 -14.67 -81.10 1.50
C TRP A 4 -13.85 -79.97 2.11
N ILE A 5 -13.11 -79.22 1.30
CA ILE A 5 -12.42 -77.98 1.67
C ILE A 5 -13.43 -76.83 1.56
N LYS A 6 -13.81 -76.24 2.72
CA LYS A 6 -14.60 -75.02 2.75
C LYS A 6 -13.69 -73.82 2.49
N ILE A 7 -13.86 -73.16 1.35
CA ILE A 7 -13.23 -71.88 1.05
C ILE A 7 -14.08 -70.81 1.74
N VAL A 8 -13.55 -70.19 2.79
CA VAL A 8 -14.09 -68.98 3.42
C VAL A 8 -13.63 -67.79 2.61
N ALA A 9 -14.54 -67.22 1.80
CA ALA A 9 -14.28 -65.95 1.14
C ALA A 9 -14.35 -64.81 2.19
N LEU A 10 -13.24 -64.24 2.53
CA LEU A 10 -13.13 -62.99 3.29
C LEU A 10 -13.53 -61.84 2.35
N ALA A 11 -14.71 -61.33 2.48
CA ALA A 11 -15.11 -60.07 1.86
C ALA A 11 -14.44 -58.93 2.63
N VAL A 12 -13.34 -58.42 2.07
CA VAL A 12 -12.75 -57.15 2.54
C VAL A 12 -13.68 -56.02 2.07
N ALA A 13 -14.55 -55.56 2.94
CA ALA A 13 -15.27 -54.33 2.73
C ALA A 13 -14.30 -53.17 2.76
N SER A 14 -13.83 -52.74 1.58
CA SER A 14 -13.13 -51.47 1.39
C SER A 14 -14.13 -50.36 1.71
N TRP A 15 -14.07 -49.81 2.90
CA TRP A 15 -14.72 -48.55 3.21
C TRP A 15 -13.98 -47.47 2.46
N MET A 16 -14.44 -47.18 1.23
CA MET A 16 -14.11 -45.91 0.60
C MET A 16 -14.78 -44.84 1.45
N VAL A 17 -13.99 -44.15 2.26
CA VAL A 17 -14.35 -42.85 2.80
C VAL A 17 -14.25 -41.89 1.62
N THR A 18 -15.26 -41.90 0.76
CA THR A 18 -15.52 -40.77 -0.13
C THR A 18 -15.92 -39.63 0.80
N GLY A 19 -14.99 -38.74 1.10
CA GLY A 19 -15.31 -37.48 1.73
C GLY A 19 -16.42 -36.85 0.87
N CYS A 20 -17.62 -36.71 1.47
CA CYS A 20 -18.75 -36.07 0.83
C CYS A 20 -18.41 -34.59 0.62
N ALA A 21 -17.79 -34.22 -0.50
CA ALA A 21 -17.66 -32.85 -0.96
C ALA A 21 -18.99 -32.38 -1.60
N GLY A 22 -19.35 -31.11 -1.45
CA GLY A 22 -20.58 -30.53 -1.99
C GLY A 22 -21.75 -30.42 -1.01
N PHE A 23 -21.56 -30.71 0.28
CA PHE A 23 -22.64 -30.61 1.30
C PHE A 23 -22.71 -29.24 2.00
N GLU A 24 -21.65 -28.44 1.95
CA GLU A 24 -21.63 -27.17 2.68
C GLU A 24 -22.50 -26.12 1.98
N LEU A 25 -22.58 -26.13 0.66
CA LEU A 25 -23.45 -25.23 -0.12
C LEU A 25 -24.90 -25.30 0.36
N GLY A 26 -25.47 -26.52 0.48
CA GLY A 26 -26.85 -26.68 0.94
C GLY A 26 -27.07 -26.29 2.41
N LYS A 27 -26.03 -26.25 3.25
CA LYS A 27 -26.09 -25.66 4.59
C LYS A 27 -26.07 -24.14 4.54
N ALA A 28 -25.14 -23.57 3.78
CA ALA A 28 -25.00 -22.13 3.60
C ALA A 28 -26.28 -21.50 3.04
N GLU A 29 -26.95 -22.12 2.07
CA GLU A 29 -28.21 -21.64 1.49
C GLU A 29 -29.37 -21.51 2.51
N ARG A 30 -29.31 -22.21 3.61
CA ARG A 30 -30.32 -22.12 4.70
C ARG A 30 -30.00 -21.06 5.73
N MET A 31 -28.83 -20.43 5.64
CA MET A 31 -28.44 -19.36 6.55
C MET A 31 -28.91 -18.00 6.01
N THR A 32 -28.97 -17.03 6.91
CA THR A 32 -29.31 -15.65 6.58
C THR A 32 -28.23 -14.76 7.18
N ALA A 33 -27.59 -13.96 6.37
CA ALA A 33 -26.59 -13.00 6.83
C ALA A 33 -27.27 -11.86 7.61
N ASN A 34 -27.04 -11.79 8.92
CA ASN A 34 -27.60 -10.78 9.81
C ASN A 34 -26.54 -9.75 10.28
N GLY A 35 -25.32 -9.86 9.80
CA GLY A 35 -24.21 -8.97 10.13
C GLY A 35 -24.28 -7.57 9.49
N SER A 36 -23.14 -6.90 9.45
CA SER A 36 -22.96 -5.61 8.79
C SER A 36 -23.25 -5.69 7.28
N THR A 37 -23.29 -4.55 6.60
CA THR A 37 -23.38 -4.53 5.12
C THR A 37 -22.19 -5.27 4.50
N PHE A 38 -20.99 -5.11 5.06
CA PHE A 38 -19.81 -5.84 4.63
C PHE A 38 -19.99 -7.36 4.76
N ASP A 39 -20.47 -7.87 5.92
CA ASP A 39 -20.71 -9.30 6.13
C ASP A 39 -21.74 -9.86 5.16
N LYS A 40 -22.79 -9.09 4.88
CA LYS A 40 -23.82 -9.48 3.87
C LYS A 40 -23.22 -9.55 2.48
N GLY A 41 -22.42 -8.57 2.09
CA GLY A 41 -21.71 -8.56 0.81
C GLY A 41 -20.76 -9.75 0.67
N LEU A 42 -20.02 -10.10 1.72
CA LEU A 42 -19.19 -11.32 1.74
C LEU A 42 -20.03 -12.58 1.59
N TYR A 43 -21.13 -12.70 2.34
CA TYR A 43 -22.01 -13.85 2.26
C TYR A 43 -22.54 -14.04 0.83
N ASP A 44 -23.12 -13.00 0.23
CA ASP A 44 -23.71 -13.06 -1.11
C ASP A 44 -22.66 -13.37 -2.18
N GLY A 45 -21.49 -12.76 -2.07
CA GLY A 45 -20.38 -12.99 -2.97
C GLY A 45 -19.84 -14.41 -2.90
N TYR A 46 -19.53 -14.91 -1.70
CA TYR A 46 -19.06 -16.29 -1.52
C TYR A 46 -20.11 -17.33 -1.87
N MET A 47 -21.40 -17.06 -1.62
CA MET A 47 -22.49 -17.93 -2.09
C MET A 47 -22.54 -18.02 -3.61
N THR A 48 -22.26 -16.92 -4.28
CA THR A 48 -22.20 -16.89 -5.76
C THR A 48 -21.02 -17.74 -6.26
N LEU A 49 -19.83 -17.57 -5.70
CA LEU A 49 -18.66 -18.38 -6.04
C LEU A 49 -18.91 -19.87 -5.75
N SER A 50 -19.43 -20.19 -4.57
CA SER A 50 -19.75 -21.59 -4.21
C SER A 50 -20.70 -22.27 -5.21
N LYS A 51 -21.73 -21.56 -5.68
CA LYS A 51 -22.67 -22.08 -6.70
C LYS A 51 -22.01 -22.28 -8.05
N ASN A 52 -21.13 -21.38 -8.45
CA ASN A 52 -20.38 -21.48 -9.69
C ASN A 52 -19.49 -22.73 -9.67
N GLU A 53 -18.65 -22.87 -8.65
CA GLU A 53 -17.78 -24.05 -8.47
C GLU A 53 -18.59 -25.36 -8.43
N PHE A 54 -19.73 -25.34 -7.73
CA PHE A 54 -20.62 -26.51 -7.70
C PHE A 54 -21.12 -26.88 -9.10
N SER A 55 -21.49 -25.90 -9.92
CA SER A 55 -21.97 -26.10 -11.27
C SER A 55 -20.89 -26.62 -12.24
N GLU A 56 -19.61 -26.29 -11.95
CA GLU A 56 -18.44 -26.73 -12.70
C GLU A 56 -17.93 -28.12 -12.24
N GLY A 57 -18.46 -28.60 -11.10
CA GLY A 57 -18.09 -29.90 -10.52
C GLY A 57 -16.90 -29.82 -9.57
N ASP A 58 -16.36 -28.63 -9.28
CA ASP A 58 -15.39 -28.44 -8.22
C ASP A 58 -16.07 -28.31 -6.86
N TYR A 59 -16.42 -29.44 -6.30
CA TYR A 59 -17.09 -29.53 -5.00
C TYR A 59 -16.18 -29.13 -3.84
N LYS A 60 -14.86 -29.20 -4.01
CA LYS A 60 -13.90 -28.80 -2.97
C LYS A 60 -13.90 -27.28 -2.78
N ASP A 61 -13.80 -26.54 -3.86
CA ASP A 61 -13.80 -25.09 -3.82
C ASP A 61 -15.21 -24.54 -3.60
N SER A 62 -16.26 -25.21 -4.11
CA SER A 62 -17.65 -24.95 -3.71
C SER A 62 -17.81 -24.99 -2.18
N ASP A 63 -17.38 -26.07 -1.53
CA ASP A 63 -17.46 -26.21 -0.06
C ASP A 63 -16.58 -25.19 0.67
N PHE A 64 -15.44 -24.79 0.10
CA PHE A 64 -14.60 -23.74 0.66
C PHE A 64 -15.34 -22.40 0.70
N PHE A 65 -15.90 -21.97 -0.44
CA PHE A 65 -16.66 -20.72 -0.52
C PHE A 65 -17.95 -20.76 0.29
N ALA A 66 -18.63 -21.92 0.35
CA ALA A 66 -19.80 -22.09 1.22
C ALA A 66 -19.46 -21.89 2.70
N ARG A 67 -18.33 -22.42 3.17
CA ARG A 67 -17.86 -22.18 4.55
C ARG A 67 -17.50 -20.72 4.80
N SER A 68 -16.90 -20.04 3.81
CA SER A 68 -16.63 -18.60 3.89
C SER A 68 -17.92 -17.78 3.98
N ALA A 69 -18.94 -18.15 3.21
CA ALA A 69 -20.27 -17.54 3.31
C ALA A 69 -20.91 -17.77 4.69
N MET A 70 -20.86 -19.00 5.22
CA MET A 70 -21.38 -19.30 6.57
C MET A 70 -20.67 -18.46 7.64
N ALA A 71 -19.35 -18.35 7.59
CA ALA A 71 -18.58 -17.52 8.52
C ALA A 71 -18.98 -16.04 8.42
N ALA A 72 -19.21 -15.54 7.22
CA ALA A 72 -19.71 -14.18 7.00
C ALA A 72 -21.11 -13.98 7.60
N SER A 73 -22.03 -14.97 7.45
CA SER A 73 -23.36 -14.88 8.03
C SER A 73 -23.39 -14.81 9.55
N ASP A 74 -22.37 -15.41 10.21
CA ASP A 74 -22.21 -15.43 11.65
C ASP A 74 -21.33 -14.25 12.17
N GLY A 75 -20.86 -13.36 11.29
CA GLY A 75 -19.98 -12.25 11.63
C GLY A 75 -18.58 -12.70 12.08
N THR A 76 -18.16 -13.89 11.67
CA THR A 76 -16.84 -14.48 12.00
C THR A 76 -15.96 -14.65 10.75
N ALA A 77 -16.28 -13.92 9.67
CA ALA A 77 -15.52 -13.96 8.44
C ALA A 77 -14.04 -13.65 8.69
N SER A 78 -13.16 -14.46 8.11
CA SER A 78 -11.73 -14.15 8.04
C SER A 78 -11.46 -13.09 6.98
N GLY A 79 -10.31 -12.44 7.04
CA GLY A 79 -9.81 -11.60 5.95
C GLY A 79 -9.55 -12.41 4.66
N PRO A 80 -9.02 -11.74 3.62
CA PRO A 80 -8.73 -12.41 2.34
C PRO A 80 -7.75 -13.56 2.52
N GLN A 81 -7.89 -14.59 1.68
CA GLN A 81 -7.06 -15.80 1.75
C GLN A 81 -5.56 -15.47 1.83
N GLU A 82 -4.82 -16.26 2.59
CA GLU A 82 -3.36 -16.20 2.61
C GLU A 82 -2.80 -16.79 1.31
N ILE A 83 -1.73 -16.18 0.79
CA ILE A 83 -1.09 -16.64 -0.45
C ILE A 83 -0.70 -18.13 -0.38
N THR A 84 -0.28 -18.58 0.80
CA THR A 84 0.11 -19.97 1.07
C THR A 84 -1.07 -20.94 1.21
N ALA A 85 -2.30 -20.45 1.21
CA ALA A 85 -3.49 -21.30 1.29
C ALA A 85 -3.76 -22.05 -0.02
N ARG A 86 -3.14 -21.63 -1.12
CA ARG A 86 -3.30 -22.20 -2.46
C ARG A 86 -1.96 -22.54 -3.10
N ASN A 87 -1.97 -23.54 -4.00
CA ASN A 87 -0.80 -23.93 -4.75
C ASN A 87 -0.66 -23.10 -6.03
N LEU A 88 -0.24 -21.88 -5.89
CA LEU A 88 -0.18 -20.90 -6.98
C LEU A 88 1.03 -21.13 -7.90
N PRO A 89 0.89 -20.88 -9.23
CA PRO A 89 2.05 -20.85 -10.13
C PRO A 89 3.10 -19.82 -9.67
N ALA A 90 4.38 -20.22 -9.64
CA ALA A 90 5.47 -19.38 -9.10
C ALA A 90 5.52 -17.97 -9.72
N GLY A 91 5.23 -17.84 -11.02
CA GLY A 91 5.20 -16.52 -11.71
C GLY A 91 4.01 -15.64 -11.37
N ARG A 92 3.09 -16.06 -10.48
CA ARG A 92 1.90 -15.30 -10.06
C ARG A 92 1.91 -14.92 -8.58
N VAL A 93 2.80 -15.53 -7.80
CA VAL A 93 2.90 -15.32 -6.36
C VAL A 93 3.16 -13.85 -6.02
N ASP A 94 4.07 -13.18 -6.73
CA ASP A 94 4.41 -11.78 -6.45
C ASP A 94 3.24 -10.83 -6.76
N ASP A 95 2.56 -11.03 -7.89
CA ASP A 95 1.36 -10.25 -8.28
C ASP A 95 0.27 -10.35 -7.20
N LEU A 96 -0.05 -11.58 -6.78
CA LEU A 96 -1.08 -11.85 -5.78
C LEU A 96 -0.67 -11.36 -4.38
N THR A 97 0.61 -11.47 -4.02
CA THR A 97 1.13 -10.93 -2.76
C THR A 97 0.99 -9.41 -2.70
N GLY A 98 1.34 -8.72 -3.79
CA GLY A 98 1.15 -7.28 -3.91
C GLY A 98 -0.32 -6.86 -3.84
N ALA A 99 -1.19 -7.58 -4.55
CA ALA A 99 -2.63 -7.36 -4.54
C ALA A 99 -3.22 -7.56 -3.14
N ARG A 100 -2.87 -8.65 -2.45
CA ARG A 100 -3.32 -8.91 -1.07
C ARG A 100 -2.88 -7.83 -0.10
N THR A 101 -1.65 -7.38 -0.20
CA THR A 101 -1.12 -6.31 0.66
C THR A 101 -1.93 -5.01 0.51
N ARG A 102 -2.25 -4.62 -0.73
CA ARG A 102 -3.10 -3.47 -1.00
C ARG A 102 -4.52 -3.67 -0.48
N LEU A 103 -5.10 -4.86 -0.69
CA LEU A 103 -6.44 -5.19 -0.22
C LEU A 103 -6.54 -5.10 1.30
N VAL A 104 -5.63 -5.73 2.05
CA VAL A 104 -5.63 -5.67 3.53
C VAL A 104 -5.56 -4.23 4.01
N ALA A 105 -4.67 -3.42 3.45
CA ALA A 105 -4.59 -2.00 3.78
C ALA A 105 -5.89 -1.23 3.46
N ALA A 106 -6.55 -1.54 2.35
CA ALA A 106 -7.80 -0.92 1.98
C ALA A 106 -8.95 -1.33 2.91
N LEU A 107 -9.02 -2.60 3.31
CA LEU A 107 -10.04 -3.12 4.25
C LEU A 107 -9.90 -2.51 5.65
N ASP A 108 -8.70 -2.18 6.08
CA ASP A 108 -8.44 -1.51 7.37
C ASP A 108 -8.69 0.01 7.33
N SER A 109 -9.04 0.55 6.17
CA SER A 109 -9.20 2.00 5.98
C SER A 109 -10.63 2.51 6.27
N GLN A 110 -10.78 3.84 6.39
CA GLN A 110 -12.10 4.49 6.48
C GLN A 110 -12.93 4.26 5.21
N ALA A 111 -12.29 4.12 4.04
CA ALA A 111 -13.00 3.87 2.80
C ALA A 111 -13.80 2.56 2.83
N ALA A 112 -13.29 1.51 3.47
CA ALA A 112 -14.02 0.25 3.62
C ALA A 112 -15.27 0.39 4.50
N GLN A 113 -15.24 1.29 5.48
CA GLN A 113 -16.41 1.62 6.31
C GLN A 113 -17.44 2.43 5.53
N ASP A 114 -16.99 3.33 4.66
CA ASP A 114 -17.84 4.19 3.83
C ASP A 114 -18.43 3.45 2.62
N LEU A 115 -17.73 2.43 2.12
CA LEU A 115 -18.06 1.63 0.93
C LEU A 115 -18.01 0.13 1.25
N PRO A 116 -18.84 -0.37 2.17
CA PRO A 116 -18.77 -1.75 2.65
C PRO A 116 -19.07 -2.80 1.58
N ASP A 117 -19.93 -2.49 0.60
CA ASP A 117 -20.22 -3.40 -0.52
C ASP A 117 -19.00 -3.57 -1.44
N GLN A 118 -18.29 -2.47 -1.74
CA GLN A 118 -17.05 -2.51 -2.53
C GLN A 118 -15.93 -3.23 -1.78
N ALA A 119 -15.83 -3.01 -0.46
CA ALA A 119 -14.86 -3.71 0.38
C ALA A 119 -15.10 -5.23 0.38
N ALA A 120 -16.36 -5.67 0.53
CA ALA A 120 -16.72 -7.07 0.45
C ALA A 120 -16.44 -7.65 -0.95
N ASN A 121 -16.83 -6.93 -2.00
CA ASN A 121 -16.57 -7.36 -3.38
C ASN A 121 -15.07 -7.48 -3.68
N ALA A 122 -14.24 -6.53 -3.20
CA ALA A 122 -12.80 -6.61 -3.36
C ALA A 122 -12.22 -7.88 -2.71
N GLN A 123 -12.64 -8.23 -1.50
CA GLN A 123 -12.20 -9.45 -0.82
C GLN A 123 -12.67 -10.72 -1.56
N VAL A 124 -13.94 -10.79 -1.91
CA VAL A 124 -14.50 -11.96 -2.62
C VAL A 124 -13.81 -12.18 -3.96
N MET A 125 -13.61 -11.10 -4.73
CA MET A 125 -12.98 -11.19 -6.04
C MET A 125 -11.47 -11.46 -5.98
N PHE A 126 -10.79 -11.06 -4.91
CA PHE A 126 -9.41 -11.49 -4.66
C PHE A 126 -9.34 -13.01 -4.41
N ASP A 127 -10.23 -13.53 -3.58
CA ASP A 127 -10.28 -14.96 -3.27
C ASP A 127 -10.68 -15.80 -4.49
N CYS A 128 -11.58 -15.28 -5.33
CA CYS A 128 -11.90 -15.81 -6.64
C CYS A 128 -10.65 -15.85 -7.55
N TRP A 129 -9.91 -14.73 -7.66
CA TRP A 129 -8.71 -14.68 -8.48
C TRP A 129 -7.64 -15.66 -7.99
N MET A 130 -7.49 -15.84 -6.69
CA MET A 130 -6.57 -16.83 -6.13
C MET A 130 -6.95 -18.26 -6.51
N GLN A 131 -8.23 -18.61 -6.42
CA GLN A 131 -8.75 -19.94 -6.77
C GLN A 131 -8.55 -20.21 -8.25
N GLU A 132 -9.04 -19.33 -9.13
CA GLU A 132 -8.89 -19.44 -10.57
C GLU A 132 -7.40 -19.50 -11.01
N GLN A 133 -6.54 -18.77 -10.30
CA GLN A 133 -5.12 -18.77 -10.58
C GLN A 133 -4.41 -20.05 -10.11
N GLU A 134 -4.92 -20.73 -9.09
CA GLU A 134 -4.46 -22.07 -8.69
C GLU A 134 -4.78 -23.10 -9.79
N GLU A 135 -5.99 -23.10 -10.29
CA GLU A 135 -6.42 -23.99 -11.39
C GLU A 135 -5.64 -23.70 -12.69
N ASN A 136 -5.48 -22.43 -13.00
CA ASN A 136 -4.70 -21.92 -14.15
C ASN A 136 -5.13 -22.51 -15.51
N ILE A 137 -6.40 -22.87 -15.67
CA ILE A 137 -6.95 -23.49 -16.89
C ILE A 137 -7.94 -22.61 -17.63
N GLN A 138 -8.55 -21.61 -16.95
CA GLN A 138 -9.62 -20.75 -17.47
C GLN A 138 -9.14 -19.27 -17.54
N PRO A 139 -8.39 -18.83 -18.58
CA PRO A 139 -7.84 -17.47 -18.62
C PRO A 139 -8.88 -16.36 -18.57
N LYS A 140 -10.13 -16.62 -19.00
CA LYS A 140 -11.22 -15.65 -18.98
C LYS A 140 -11.74 -15.43 -17.56
N ASP A 141 -11.83 -16.48 -16.78
CA ASP A 141 -12.37 -16.44 -15.41
C ASP A 141 -11.32 -15.84 -14.47
N ILE A 142 -10.03 -16.20 -14.65
CA ILE A 142 -8.90 -15.50 -14.02
C ILE A 142 -8.96 -13.98 -14.29
N ALA A 143 -9.17 -13.60 -15.56
CA ALA A 143 -9.23 -12.19 -15.95
C ALA A 143 -10.49 -11.48 -15.40
N ALA A 144 -11.63 -12.19 -15.32
CA ALA A 144 -12.87 -11.65 -14.77
C ALA A 144 -12.75 -11.38 -13.27
N CYS A 145 -12.26 -12.36 -12.48
CA CYS A 145 -12.05 -12.20 -11.05
C CYS A 145 -11.04 -11.09 -10.75
N ARG A 146 -9.89 -11.08 -11.45
CA ARG A 146 -8.89 -10.02 -11.32
C ARG A 146 -9.45 -8.64 -11.68
N GLY A 147 -10.18 -8.53 -12.79
CA GLY A 147 -10.76 -7.26 -13.24
C GLY A 147 -11.79 -6.72 -12.26
N ALA A 148 -12.64 -7.58 -11.69
CA ALA A 148 -13.61 -7.20 -10.67
C ALA A 148 -12.92 -6.79 -9.34
N PHE A 149 -11.87 -7.50 -8.93
CA PHE A 149 -11.02 -7.13 -7.81
C PHE A 149 -10.39 -5.74 -8.01
N ASP A 150 -9.73 -5.52 -9.15
CA ASP A 150 -9.06 -4.24 -9.46
C ASP A 150 -10.08 -3.08 -9.48
N ALA A 151 -11.28 -3.30 -10.03
CA ALA A 151 -12.34 -2.29 -10.05
C ALA A 151 -12.78 -1.90 -8.64
N ALA A 152 -13.12 -2.88 -7.80
CA ALA A 152 -13.58 -2.64 -6.43
C ALA A 152 -12.49 -1.97 -5.57
N LEU A 153 -11.23 -2.42 -5.69
CA LEU A 153 -10.11 -1.86 -4.96
C LEU A 153 -9.83 -0.40 -5.38
N ASN A 154 -9.95 -0.08 -6.67
CA ASN A 154 -9.78 1.28 -7.15
C ASN A 154 -10.86 2.24 -6.61
N GLU A 155 -12.09 1.77 -6.37
CA GLU A 155 -13.14 2.58 -5.72
C GLU A 155 -12.77 2.91 -4.26
N LEU A 156 -12.22 1.94 -3.52
CA LEU A 156 -11.71 2.16 -2.16
C LEU A 156 -10.53 3.14 -2.15
N ASP A 157 -9.57 2.97 -3.06
CA ASP A 157 -8.42 3.87 -3.18
C ASP A 157 -8.85 5.31 -3.52
N ALA A 158 -9.81 5.47 -4.44
CA ALA A 158 -10.38 6.78 -4.79
C ALA A 158 -11.08 7.43 -3.58
N ARG A 159 -11.81 6.64 -2.78
CA ARG A 159 -12.46 7.14 -1.56
C ARG A 159 -11.43 7.56 -0.51
N ASN A 160 -10.37 6.78 -0.29
CA ASN A 160 -9.28 7.13 0.61
C ASN A 160 -8.60 8.44 0.19
N LEU A 161 -8.35 8.63 -1.11
CA LEU A 161 -7.79 9.86 -1.65
C LEU A 161 -8.71 11.05 -1.37
N ALA A 162 -10.01 10.93 -1.63
CA ALA A 162 -10.99 11.97 -1.36
C ALA A 162 -11.08 12.33 0.13
N LEU A 163 -10.98 11.34 1.03
CA LEU A 163 -10.94 11.57 2.48
C LEU A 163 -9.70 12.35 2.89
N ALA A 164 -8.53 11.99 2.35
CA ALA A 164 -7.26 12.70 2.62
C ALA A 164 -7.31 14.16 2.12
N GLU A 165 -7.89 14.39 0.95
CA GLU A 165 -8.09 15.76 0.42
C GLU A 165 -9.06 16.58 1.27
N ALA A 166 -10.15 15.96 1.70
CA ALA A 166 -11.13 16.62 2.58
C ALA A 166 -10.51 16.99 3.94
N GLU A 167 -9.70 16.10 4.52
CA GLU A 167 -9.00 16.38 5.78
C GLU A 167 -7.98 17.51 5.62
N LYS A 168 -7.21 17.50 4.52
CA LYS A 168 -6.28 18.59 4.17
C LYS A 168 -7.00 19.91 3.99
N ALA A 169 -8.16 19.94 3.32
CA ALA A 169 -8.98 21.13 3.16
C ALA A 169 -9.56 21.63 4.49
N LYS A 170 -9.97 20.70 5.37
CA LYS A 170 -10.46 21.02 6.71
C LYS A 170 -9.36 21.61 7.59
N MET A 171 -8.15 21.03 7.54
CA MET A 171 -6.98 21.58 8.24
C MET A 171 -6.61 22.97 7.70
N ALA A 172 -6.67 23.18 6.39
CA ALA A 172 -6.42 24.49 5.78
C ALA A 172 -7.48 25.53 6.18
N LYS A 173 -8.74 25.12 6.38
CA LYS A 173 -9.84 25.99 6.81
C LYS A 173 -9.86 26.18 8.33
N ALA A 174 -9.42 25.20 9.10
CA ALA A 174 -9.32 25.26 10.57
C ALA A 174 -8.04 25.97 11.04
N ALA A 175 -7.06 26.18 10.14
CA ALA A 175 -5.98 27.12 10.43
C ALA A 175 -6.64 28.46 10.75
N PRO A 176 -6.47 29.03 11.98
CA PRO A 176 -7.09 30.31 12.31
C PRO A 176 -6.68 31.26 11.19
N ALA A 177 -7.69 31.99 10.63
CA ALA A 177 -7.38 33.11 9.78
C ALA A 177 -6.39 33.96 10.57
N ALA A 178 -5.11 33.80 10.26
CA ALA A 178 -4.08 34.61 10.90
C ALA A 178 -4.51 36.03 10.62
N ALA A 179 -4.90 36.75 11.70
CA ALA A 179 -4.98 38.18 11.64
C ALA A 179 -3.72 38.62 10.87
N PRO A 180 -3.78 39.67 10.04
CA PRO A 180 -2.63 40.08 9.28
C PRO A 180 -1.52 40.52 10.26
N VAL A 181 -0.83 39.52 10.81
CA VAL A 181 0.49 39.68 11.34
C VAL A 181 1.27 40.06 10.11
N MET A 182 1.79 41.26 10.02
CA MET A 182 2.78 41.64 9.00
C MET A 182 3.78 40.49 8.92
N ALA A 183 3.60 39.61 7.92
CA ALA A 183 4.40 38.44 7.76
C ALA A 183 5.83 38.90 7.55
N LYS A 184 6.68 38.77 8.56
CA LYS A 184 8.12 38.86 8.36
C LYS A 184 8.42 37.82 7.30
N LYS A 185 8.73 38.30 6.10
CA LYS A 185 8.85 37.50 4.87
C LYS A 185 9.96 36.47 5.07
N GLU A 186 9.62 35.19 4.99
CA GLU A 186 10.65 34.15 4.95
C GLU A 186 11.60 34.42 3.78
N MET A 187 12.88 34.12 3.96
CA MET A 187 13.88 34.27 2.91
C MET A 187 14.40 32.89 2.51
N ARG A 188 14.57 32.70 1.21
CA ARG A 188 15.04 31.42 0.65
C ARG A 188 16.33 31.62 -0.10
N PHE A 189 17.28 30.71 0.11
CA PHE A 189 18.57 30.65 -0.54
C PHE A 189 18.78 29.26 -1.11
N VAL A 190 19.55 29.15 -2.19
CA VAL A 190 19.80 27.87 -2.85
C VAL A 190 21.29 27.71 -3.09
N VAL A 191 21.84 26.60 -2.63
CA VAL A 191 23.23 26.21 -2.85
C VAL A 191 23.24 25.00 -3.78
N TYR A 192 24.04 25.07 -4.86
CA TYR A 192 24.19 23.98 -5.82
C TYR A 192 25.46 23.18 -5.58
N PHE A 193 25.44 21.92 -5.99
CA PHE A 193 26.54 20.98 -5.80
C PHE A 193 26.93 20.30 -7.10
N ASP A 194 28.20 19.98 -7.23
CA ASP A 194 28.69 19.10 -8.28
C ASP A 194 28.13 17.68 -8.15
N THR A 195 28.23 16.91 -9.24
CA THR A 195 27.84 15.49 -9.22
C THR A 195 28.64 14.75 -8.15
N ASP A 196 27.92 14.00 -7.31
CA ASP A 196 28.47 13.16 -6.25
C ASP A 196 29.28 13.90 -5.16
N LYS A 197 29.20 15.23 -5.10
CA LYS A 197 29.91 16.05 -4.10
C LYS A 197 28.94 16.65 -3.07
N ALA A 198 29.49 16.91 -1.87
CA ALA A 198 28.86 17.65 -0.78
C ALA A 198 29.78 18.78 -0.20
N ASP A 199 30.84 19.09 -0.93
CA ASP A 199 31.79 20.10 -0.50
C ASP A 199 31.22 21.50 -0.76
N ILE A 200 31.46 22.42 0.20
CA ILE A 200 31.07 23.83 0.11
C ILE A 200 32.12 24.58 -0.69
N GLY A 201 31.83 24.87 -1.94
CA GLY A 201 32.71 25.70 -2.78
C GLY A 201 32.56 27.20 -2.46
N GLU A 202 33.38 28.04 -3.13
CA GLU A 202 33.37 29.48 -2.93
C GLU A 202 32.03 30.15 -3.19
N ALA A 203 31.38 29.80 -4.32
CA ALA A 203 30.05 30.29 -4.64
C ALA A 203 28.99 29.87 -3.60
N ALA A 204 29.08 28.66 -3.10
CA ALA A 204 28.20 28.17 -2.04
C ALA A 204 28.43 28.95 -0.74
N SER A 205 29.71 29.23 -0.37
CA SER A 205 30.05 30.00 0.81
C SER A 205 29.50 31.43 0.78
N ALA A 206 29.47 32.07 -0.38
CA ALA A 206 28.89 33.41 -0.55
C ALA A 206 27.36 33.38 -0.27
N VAL A 207 26.65 32.40 -0.80
CA VAL A 207 25.18 32.23 -0.56
C VAL A 207 24.92 31.95 0.92
N LEU A 208 25.77 31.18 1.58
CA LEU A 208 25.65 30.89 3.03
C LEU A 208 25.86 32.12 3.89
N ALA A 209 26.78 33.01 3.51
CA ALA A 209 26.99 34.30 4.19
C ALA A 209 25.73 35.20 4.04
N GLU A 210 25.10 35.22 2.86
CA GLU A 210 23.84 35.94 2.67
C GLU A 210 22.70 35.36 3.52
N ALA A 211 22.61 34.04 3.60
CA ALA A 211 21.58 33.37 4.41
C ALA A 211 21.78 33.65 5.92
N GLU A 212 23.01 33.67 6.38
CA GLU A 212 23.39 34.05 7.75
C GLU A 212 23.03 35.52 8.06
N ALA A 213 23.40 36.44 7.19
CA ALA A 213 23.07 37.86 7.36
C ALA A 213 21.51 38.05 7.38
N ALA A 214 20.81 37.35 6.56
CA ALA A 214 19.35 37.35 6.55
C ALA A 214 18.77 36.79 7.86
N ALA A 215 19.30 35.69 8.37
CA ALA A 215 18.89 35.10 9.64
C ALA A 215 19.06 36.06 10.81
N LYS A 216 20.21 36.75 10.90
CA LYS A 216 20.46 37.78 11.90
C LYS A 216 19.52 38.96 11.77
N LYS A 217 19.31 39.48 10.55
CA LYS A 217 18.43 40.62 10.27
C LYS A 217 16.95 40.33 10.62
N LEU A 218 16.50 39.13 10.36
CA LEU A 218 15.15 38.69 10.66
C LEU A 218 14.96 38.34 12.14
N GLY A 219 16.01 38.13 12.91
CA GLY A 219 15.94 37.49 14.22
C GLY A 219 15.37 36.09 14.11
N ALA A 220 15.90 35.31 13.16
CA ALA A 220 15.31 34.06 12.75
C ALA A 220 15.15 33.06 13.90
N SER A 221 13.95 32.53 14.08
CA SER A 221 13.64 31.52 15.08
C SER A 221 13.92 30.10 14.53
N SER A 222 13.94 29.94 13.21
CA SER A 222 14.15 28.65 12.55
C SER A 222 14.82 28.82 11.18
N VAL A 223 15.78 27.94 10.90
CA VAL A 223 16.43 27.80 9.60
C VAL A 223 16.27 26.36 9.14
N LEU A 224 15.50 26.14 8.08
CA LEU A 224 15.27 24.81 7.51
C LEU A 224 16.23 24.58 6.34
N VAL A 225 16.95 23.46 6.36
CA VAL A 225 17.96 23.08 5.38
C VAL A 225 17.53 21.80 4.69
N LEU A 226 17.16 21.89 3.40
CA LEU A 226 16.55 20.84 2.61
C LEU A 226 17.53 20.33 1.56
N GLY A 227 18.03 19.10 1.72
CA GLY A 227 18.98 18.49 0.79
C GLY A 227 18.29 17.73 -0.32
N ASN A 228 18.72 17.96 -1.57
CA ASN A 228 18.16 17.32 -2.77
C ASN A 228 19.28 16.77 -3.68
N THR A 229 18.92 15.81 -4.53
CA THR A 229 19.78 15.24 -5.58
C THR A 229 19.07 15.25 -6.92
N ASP A 230 19.81 15.02 -8.00
CA ASP A 230 19.25 14.59 -9.26
C ASP A 230 18.82 13.11 -9.21
N THR A 231 18.35 12.57 -10.34
CA THR A 231 17.84 11.20 -10.42
C THR A 231 18.89 10.15 -10.81
N VAL A 232 20.18 10.52 -10.84
CA VAL A 232 21.27 9.57 -11.10
C VAL A 232 21.56 8.75 -9.86
N GLY A 233 21.62 7.42 -10.01
CA GLY A 233 21.88 6.49 -8.93
C GLY A 233 20.63 5.88 -8.28
N LYS A 234 20.84 5.12 -7.21
CA LYS A 234 19.76 4.47 -6.44
C LYS A 234 19.17 5.43 -5.39
N GLY A 235 17.90 5.19 -5.02
CA GLY A 235 17.17 6.00 -4.04
C GLY A 235 17.88 6.13 -2.69
N ASP A 236 18.36 5.02 -2.12
CA ASP A 236 19.09 5.02 -0.83
C ASP A 236 20.39 5.81 -0.90
N TYR A 237 21.10 5.69 -2.01
CA TYR A 237 22.31 6.45 -2.27
C TYR A 237 21.99 7.96 -2.32
N ASN A 238 20.97 8.36 -3.06
CA ASN A 238 20.54 9.74 -3.18
C ASN A 238 20.03 10.31 -1.85
N MET A 239 19.35 9.52 -1.05
CA MET A 239 18.96 9.92 0.31
C MET A 239 20.18 10.20 1.17
N THR A 240 21.17 9.32 1.13
CA THR A 240 22.43 9.50 1.88
C THR A 240 23.23 10.73 1.38
N LEU A 241 23.29 10.95 0.06
CA LEU A 241 24.00 12.11 -0.51
C LEU A 241 23.31 13.43 -0.18
N SER A 242 21.96 13.46 -0.24
CA SER A 242 21.19 14.65 0.13
C SER A 242 21.36 15.00 1.62
N ASN A 243 21.45 13.99 2.49
CA ASN A 243 21.75 14.20 3.91
C ASN A 243 23.16 14.79 4.13
N ARG A 244 24.18 14.23 3.45
CA ARG A 244 25.55 14.76 3.53
C ARG A 244 25.63 16.23 3.09
N ARG A 245 24.93 16.62 2.04
CA ARG A 245 24.85 18.01 1.55
C ARG A 245 24.19 18.93 2.57
N ALA A 246 23.02 18.53 3.10
CA ALA A 246 22.32 19.30 4.12
C ALA A 246 23.17 19.47 5.38
N ASP A 247 23.88 18.43 5.79
CA ASP A 247 24.76 18.42 6.95
C ASP A 247 25.97 19.36 6.76
N ALA A 248 26.59 19.37 5.58
CA ALA A 248 27.67 20.28 5.22
C ALA A 248 27.24 21.76 5.30
N VAL A 249 26.05 22.06 4.75
CA VAL A 249 25.46 23.41 4.82
C VAL A 249 25.15 23.80 6.26
N ALA A 250 24.53 22.92 7.05
CA ALA A 250 24.20 23.20 8.43
C ALA A 250 25.49 23.48 9.28
N LYS A 251 26.52 22.68 9.11
CA LYS A 251 27.83 22.89 9.80
C LYS A 251 28.43 24.24 9.45
N GLN A 252 28.38 24.64 8.19
CA GLN A 252 28.86 25.92 7.76
C GLN A 252 28.06 27.09 8.38
N LEU A 253 26.72 27.00 8.39
CA LEU A 253 25.87 28.00 9.04
C LEU A 253 26.09 28.09 10.54
N ILE A 254 26.38 27.00 11.23
CA ILE A 254 26.75 26.98 12.64
C ILE A 254 28.11 27.70 12.84
N THR A 255 29.07 27.41 11.98
CA THR A 255 30.39 28.07 12.01
C THR A 255 30.29 29.58 11.81
N GLN A 256 29.32 30.03 11.03
CA GLN A 256 29.01 31.46 10.81
C GLN A 256 28.18 32.09 11.93
N GLY A 257 27.76 31.32 12.95
CA GLY A 257 27.15 31.84 14.18
C GLY A 257 25.65 31.66 14.28
N ILE A 258 25.01 30.83 13.40
CA ILE A 258 23.64 30.44 13.59
C ILE A 258 23.54 29.35 14.66
N ALA A 259 22.65 29.52 15.65
CA ALA A 259 22.49 28.57 16.71
C ALA A 259 22.05 27.19 16.15
N GLY A 260 22.76 26.12 16.47
CA GLY A 260 22.43 24.77 15.98
C GLY A 260 21.00 24.34 16.33
N ALA A 261 20.48 24.76 17.48
CA ALA A 261 19.10 24.48 17.89
C ALA A 261 18.04 25.14 16.98
N ALA A 262 18.39 26.19 16.24
CA ALA A 262 17.50 26.85 15.28
C ALA A 262 17.51 26.15 13.91
N ILE A 263 18.47 25.27 13.64
CA ILE A 263 18.62 24.60 12.34
C ILE A 263 17.88 23.26 12.36
N LYS A 264 17.01 23.07 11.36
CA LYS A 264 16.34 21.79 11.07
C LYS A 264 16.82 21.25 9.74
N LEU A 265 17.22 19.99 9.71
CA LEU A 265 17.71 19.28 8.53
C LEU A 265 16.63 18.37 7.99
N GLU A 266 16.48 18.33 6.68
CA GLU A 266 15.62 17.39 5.97
C GLU A 266 16.31 16.91 4.70
N ALA A 267 16.57 15.60 4.62
CA ALA A 267 17.09 14.95 3.42
C ALA A 267 15.92 14.48 2.57
N ARG A 268 15.87 14.85 1.29
CA ARG A 268 14.81 14.52 0.35
C ARG A 268 15.27 13.61 -0.79
N GLY A 269 16.57 13.36 -0.91
CA GLY A 269 17.09 12.57 -2.03
C GLY A 269 16.62 13.14 -3.36
N MET A 270 16.03 12.29 -4.20
CA MET A 270 15.47 12.64 -5.51
C MET A 270 13.93 12.80 -5.50
N SER A 271 13.30 12.92 -4.34
CA SER A 271 11.83 13.03 -4.22
C SER A 271 11.29 14.43 -4.47
N ASP A 272 12.15 15.46 -4.41
CA ASP A 272 11.77 16.88 -4.61
C ASP A 272 12.66 17.52 -5.68
N LEU A 273 12.27 17.37 -6.93
CA LEU A 273 13.01 17.84 -8.10
C LEU A 273 12.63 19.29 -8.43
N ALA A 274 13.64 20.20 -8.52
CA ALA A 274 13.42 21.56 -9.01
C ALA A 274 13.09 21.57 -10.52
N VAL A 275 13.66 20.63 -11.25
CA VAL A 275 13.34 20.36 -12.66
C VAL A 275 12.87 18.92 -12.77
N PRO A 276 11.60 18.64 -13.12
CA PRO A 276 11.12 17.29 -13.31
C PRO A 276 11.94 16.56 -14.40
N THR A 277 12.53 15.42 -14.04
CA THR A 277 13.32 14.58 -14.94
C THR A 277 12.93 13.12 -14.78
N GLY A 278 13.12 12.33 -15.83
CA GLY A 278 13.03 10.88 -15.73
C GLY A 278 14.18 10.29 -14.88
N PRO A 279 14.22 8.95 -14.73
CA PRO A 279 15.29 8.29 -13.99
C PRO A 279 16.65 8.42 -14.69
N GLN A 280 17.73 8.43 -13.90
CA GLN A 280 19.12 8.46 -14.35
C GLN A 280 19.49 9.71 -15.21
N VAL A 281 18.89 10.86 -14.91
CA VAL A 281 19.19 12.13 -15.57
C VAL A 281 20.05 13.01 -14.66
N ASN A 282 21.22 13.44 -15.18
CA ASN A 282 22.10 14.39 -14.52
C ASN A 282 21.58 15.81 -14.73
N GLU A 283 20.88 16.37 -13.75
CA GLU A 283 20.32 17.71 -13.79
C GLU A 283 20.95 18.58 -12.68
N PRO A 284 21.80 19.56 -13.04
CA PRO A 284 22.47 20.42 -12.06
C PRO A 284 21.53 21.16 -11.10
N LYS A 285 20.37 21.59 -11.56
CA LYS A 285 19.38 22.33 -10.77
C LYS A 285 18.73 21.46 -9.68
N ASN A 286 18.73 20.14 -9.85
CA ASN A 286 18.23 19.20 -8.86
C ASN A 286 19.26 18.92 -7.75
N ARG A 287 20.55 19.09 -8.02
CA ARG A 287 21.64 18.90 -7.05
C ARG A 287 21.81 20.14 -6.18
N ARG A 288 20.88 20.36 -5.26
CA ARG A 288 20.79 21.57 -4.47
C ARG A 288 20.50 21.32 -2.99
N VAL A 289 20.83 22.32 -2.20
CA VAL A 289 20.29 22.48 -0.85
C VAL A 289 19.53 23.81 -0.78
N GLU A 290 18.30 23.76 -0.35
CA GLU A 290 17.48 24.94 -0.07
C GLU A 290 17.59 25.32 1.39
N ILE A 291 17.76 26.60 1.67
CA ILE A 291 17.81 27.15 3.02
C ILE A 291 16.63 28.11 3.16
N VAL A 292 15.73 27.81 4.10
CA VAL A 292 14.55 28.64 4.38
C VAL A 292 14.71 29.26 5.75
N VAL A 293 14.94 30.57 5.77
CA VAL A 293 15.10 31.38 6.99
C VAL A 293 13.74 31.91 7.39
N LYS A 294 13.28 31.53 8.58
CA LYS A 294 11.96 31.96 9.14
C LYS A 294 12.17 32.83 10.37
N PRO A 295 11.46 33.96 10.47
CA PRO A 295 11.50 34.86 11.62
C PRO A 295 10.99 34.23 12.91
#